data_4767421a27061a99256681686d11182d
#
_entry.id   4767421a27061a99256681686d11182d
#
_cell.length_a   1.000
_cell.length_b   1.000
_cell.length_c   1.000
_cell.angle_alpha   90.00
_cell.angle_beta   90.00
_cell.angle_gamma   90.00
#
_symmetry.space_group_name_H-M   'P 1'
#
loop_
_entity.id
_entity.type
_entity.pdbx_description
1 polymer ?
#
loop_
_entity_poly.entity_id
_entity_poly.type
_entity_poly.pdbx_seq_one_letter_code
_entity_poly.pdbx_strand_id
1 'polypeptide(L)'
;NVLKAMKRPAHSENVLERIKTWRSICPDIVIRSTFVVGFPGETEEDFEYLLDWLKEARLDRVGAFTYSEIEGAAANDLPNPVPDAIKQQRYERLMALQQQISAEKLAEKVGKTLKVLVDEIDEEENIAICRSYADAPEIDGHVYVDNIDASVKVGEFLTVTIDEANEYDLFASFTA
;
A
#
# COMPACT_ATOMS: atom_id res chain seq x y z
N ASN A 1 21.78 -7.91 -3.60
CA ASN A 1 22.41 -8.95 -2.75
C ASN A 1 21.41 -9.58 -1.77
N VAL A 2 20.58 -8.78 -1.07
CA VAL A 2 19.61 -9.23 -0.06
C VAL A 2 18.62 -10.27 -0.60
N LEU A 3 17.96 -10.02 -1.75
CA LEU A 3 17.01 -10.98 -2.35
C LEU A 3 17.65 -12.33 -2.68
N LYS A 4 18.91 -12.34 -3.08
CA LYS A 4 19.67 -13.57 -3.34
C LYS A 4 19.91 -14.33 -2.04
N ALA A 5 20.29 -13.64 -0.96
CA ALA A 5 20.47 -14.23 0.37
C ALA A 5 19.16 -14.79 0.93
N MET A 6 18.05 -14.13 0.66
CA MET A 6 16.69 -14.60 0.96
C MET A 6 16.22 -15.76 0.08
N LYS A 7 17.00 -16.19 -0.91
CA LYS A 7 16.61 -17.19 -1.91
C LYS A 7 15.34 -16.84 -2.67
N ARG A 8 15.11 -15.55 -2.92
CA ARG A 8 13.94 -15.07 -3.69
C ARG A 8 14.26 -15.06 -5.19
N PRO A 9 13.37 -15.60 -6.05
CA PRO A 9 13.55 -15.57 -7.51
C PRO A 9 13.66 -14.17 -8.09
N ALA A 10 13.00 -13.18 -7.45
CA ALA A 10 12.96 -11.79 -7.88
C ALA A 10 14.34 -11.10 -7.99
N HIS A 11 15.43 -11.69 -7.46
CA HIS A 11 16.76 -11.14 -7.60
C HIS A 11 17.27 -11.11 -9.06
N SER A 12 16.74 -11.97 -9.93
CA SER A 12 17.09 -12.07 -11.35
C SER A 12 16.04 -11.50 -12.29
N GLU A 13 14.93 -11.02 -11.75
CA GLU A 13 13.80 -10.50 -12.54
C GLU A 13 13.83 -8.98 -12.61
N ASN A 14 13.55 -8.44 -13.77
CA ASN A 14 13.31 -7.00 -13.91
C ASN A 14 11.85 -6.68 -13.49
N VAL A 15 11.61 -6.67 -12.17
CA VAL A 15 10.28 -6.47 -11.59
C VAL A 15 9.72 -5.10 -11.98
N LEU A 16 10.55 -4.07 -12.07
CA LEU A 16 10.12 -2.73 -12.43
C LEU A 16 9.55 -2.68 -13.86
N GLU A 17 10.24 -3.28 -14.84
CA GLU A 17 9.75 -3.36 -16.22
C GLU A 17 8.47 -4.19 -16.32
N ARG A 18 8.34 -5.21 -15.50
CA ARG A 18 7.11 -5.99 -15.40
C ARG A 18 5.95 -5.16 -14.87
N ILE A 19 6.16 -4.34 -13.83
CA ILE A 19 5.17 -3.39 -13.31
C ILE A 19 4.75 -2.39 -14.41
N LYS A 20 5.70 -1.83 -15.14
CA LYS A 20 5.42 -0.93 -16.26
C LYS A 20 4.57 -1.62 -17.34
N THR A 21 4.90 -2.86 -17.67
CA THR A 21 4.13 -3.67 -18.62
C THR A 21 2.69 -3.92 -18.11
N TRP A 22 2.51 -4.28 -16.86
CA TRP A 22 1.17 -4.47 -16.29
C TRP A 22 0.34 -3.19 -16.34
N ARG A 23 0.92 -2.05 -16.01
CA ARG A 23 0.24 -0.75 -16.09
C ARG A 23 -0.07 -0.32 -17.52
N SER A 24 0.73 -0.73 -18.49
CA SER A 24 0.41 -0.47 -19.92
C SER A 24 -0.79 -1.28 -20.43
N ILE A 25 -1.02 -2.47 -19.84
CA ILE A 25 -2.14 -3.34 -20.17
C ILE A 25 -3.39 -2.95 -19.39
N CYS A 26 -3.22 -2.67 -18.09
CA CYS A 26 -4.28 -2.29 -17.17
C CYS A 26 -3.84 -1.03 -16.39
N PRO A 27 -4.15 0.18 -16.89
CA PRO A 27 -3.70 1.43 -16.27
C PRO A 27 -4.14 1.62 -14.81
N ASP A 28 -5.30 1.08 -14.46
CA ASP A 28 -5.88 1.19 -13.12
C ASP A 28 -5.49 0.03 -12.20
N ILE A 29 -4.53 -0.82 -12.61
CA ILE A 29 -4.09 -1.94 -11.76
C ILE A 29 -3.54 -1.44 -10.43
N VAL A 30 -4.04 -2.03 -9.35
CA VAL A 30 -3.55 -1.79 -7.99
C VAL A 30 -2.52 -2.86 -7.63
N ILE A 31 -1.33 -2.41 -7.25
CA ILE A 31 -0.21 -3.32 -6.93
C ILE A 31 0.12 -3.18 -5.46
N ARG A 32 0.04 -4.31 -4.76
CA ARG A 32 0.40 -4.44 -3.35
C ARG A 32 1.70 -5.22 -3.20
N SER A 33 2.54 -4.81 -2.25
CA SER A 33 3.73 -5.57 -1.86
C SER A 33 4.03 -5.42 -0.38
N THR A 34 4.86 -6.32 0.14
CA THR A 34 5.36 -6.27 1.50
C THR A 34 6.87 -6.46 1.48
N PHE A 35 7.58 -5.63 2.24
CA PHE A 35 9.03 -5.64 2.32
C PHE A 35 9.49 -6.01 3.72
N VAL A 36 10.67 -6.61 3.81
CA VAL A 36 11.40 -6.82 5.06
C VAL A 36 12.65 -5.96 5.01
N VAL A 37 12.84 -5.11 6.01
CA VAL A 37 14.03 -4.28 6.17
C VAL A 37 14.93 -4.80 7.29
N GLY A 38 16.23 -4.57 7.17
CA GLY A 38 17.19 -5.01 8.18
C GLY A 38 17.48 -6.51 8.14
N PHE A 39 17.32 -7.15 6.98
CA PHE A 39 17.74 -8.55 6.80
C PHE A 39 19.27 -8.66 7.01
N PRO A 40 19.81 -9.76 7.61
CA PRO A 40 21.23 -9.92 7.82
C PRO A 40 22.03 -9.69 6.53
N GLY A 41 23.05 -8.82 6.61
CA GLY A 41 23.87 -8.42 5.46
C GLY A 41 23.32 -7.29 4.60
N GLU A 42 22.14 -6.74 4.92
CA GLU A 42 21.61 -5.55 4.24
C GLU A 42 22.47 -4.32 4.59
N THR A 43 23.03 -3.70 3.57
CA THR A 43 23.82 -2.46 3.71
C THR A 43 22.93 -1.23 3.62
N GLU A 44 23.46 -0.04 3.96
CA GLU A 44 22.74 1.21 3.73
C GLU A 44 22.52 1.45 2.23
N GLU A 45 23.47 1.08 1.38
CA GLU A 45 23.36 1.18 -0.07
C GLU A 45 22.26 0.29 -0.63
N ASP A 46 22.10 -0.95 -0.10
CA ASP A 46 20.97 -1.83 -0.47
C ASP A 46 19.63 -1.21 -0.08
N PHE A 47 19.57 -0.56 1.07
CA PHE A 47 18.36 0.09 1.55
C PHE A 47 18.02 1.35 0.74
N GLU A 48 18.99 2.22 0.45
CA GLU A 48 18.78 3.39 -0.42
C GLU A 48 18.31 2.98 -1.83
N TYR A 49 18.91 1.91 -2.38
CA TYR A 49 18.44 1.35 -3.64
C TYR A 49 16.97 0.91 -3.58
N LEU A 50 16.53 0.33 -2.46
CA LEU A 50 15.12 -0.04 -2.27
C LEU A 50 14.22 1.20 -2.25
N LEU A 51 14.61 2.29 -1.57
CA LEU A 51 13.84 3.52 -1.55
C LEU A 51 13.73 4.14 -2.96
N ASP A 52 14.82 4.18 -3.71
CA ASP A 52 14.79 4.72 -5.08
C ASP A 52 13.94 3.84 -6.01
N TRP A 53 14.01 2.52 -5.84
CA TRP A 53 13.16 1.59 -6.55
C TRP A 53 11.66 1.82 -6.24
N LEU A 54 11.31 2.06 -4.97
CA LEU A 54 9.93 2.36 -4.56
C LEU A 54 9.41 3.67 -5.16
N LYS A 55 10.25 4.72 -5.21
CA LYS A 55 9.91 6.00 -5.87
C LYS A 55 9.57 5.80 -7.35
N GLU A 56 10.31 4.94 -8.05
CA GLU A 56 10.05 4.65 -9.46
C GLU A 56 8.87 3.69 -9.65
N ALA A 57 8.76 2.66 -8.82
CA ALA A 57 7.70 1.66 -8.89
C ALA A 57 6.33 2.23 -8.51
N ARG A 58 6.27 3.26 -7.63
CA ARG A 58 5.02 3.91 -7.18
C ARG A 58 3.91 2.89 -6.89
N LEU A 59 4.22 1.94 -5.98
CA LEU A 59 3.25 0.92 -5.58
C LEU A 59 2.08 1.54 -4.82
N ASP A 60 0.89 0.97 -4.99
CA ASP A 60 -0.33 1.51 -4.41
C ASP A 60 -0.44 1.23 -2.91
N ARG A 61 -0.13 0.02 -2.51
CA ARG A 61 -0.19 -0.42 -1.11
C ARG A 61 1.11 -1.13 -0.73
N VAL A 62 1.83 -0.62 0.24
CA VAL A 62 3.08 -1.23 0.73
C VAL A 62 3.03 -1.34 2.24
N GLY A 63 3.26 -2.56 2.72
CA GLY A 63 3.59 -2.84 4.10
C GLY A 63 5.08 -3.12 4.26
N ALA A 64 5.62 -2.89 5.44
CA ALA A 64 6.99 -3.26 5.79
C ALA A 64 7.03 -3.93 7.15
N PHE A 65 8.04 -4.79 7.34
CA PHE A 65 8.40 -5.40 8.61
C PHE A 65 9.89 -5.27 8.84
N THR A 66 10.29 -5.10 10.08
CA THR A 66 11.70 -5.29 10.47
C THR A 66 12.01 -6.79 10.50
N TYR A 67 13.21 -7.17 10.06
CA TYR A 67 13.65 -8.55 10.22
C TYR A 67 13.69 -8.93 11.70
N SER A 68 13.07 -10.06 12.02
CA SER A 68 13.12 -10.70 13.34
C SER A 68 13.64 -12.12 13.21
N GLU A 69 14.45 -12.54 14.18
CA GLU A 69 14.94 -13.91 14.26
C GLU A 69 13.78 -14.85 14.64
N ILE A 70 13.64 -15.94 13.90
CA ILE A 70 12.70 -17.01 14.19
C ILE A 70 13.50 -18.29 14.43
N GLU A 71 13.24 -18.99 15.52
CA GLU A 71 13.94 -20.23 15.86
C GLU A 71 13.97 -21.22 14.68
N GLY A 72 15.15 -21.74 14.37
CA GLY A 72 15.37 -22.68 13.27
C GLY A 72 15.45 -22.06 11.87
N ALA A 73 15.33 -20.74 11.73
CA ALA A 73 15.47 -20.08 10.44
C ALA A 73 16.97 -19.97 10.05
N ALA A 74 17.33 -20.48 8.86
CA ALA A 74 18.71 -20.40 8.34
C ALA A 74 19.23 -18.97 8.16
N ALA A 75 18.36 -17.98 8.14
CA ALA A 75 18.75 -16.57 8.04
C ALA A 75 19.42 -16.06 9.31
N ASN A 76 19.19 -16.69 10.47
CA ASN A 76 19.81 -16.30 11.74
C ASN A 76 21.33 -16.56 11.75
N ASP A 77 21.79 -17.52 10.95
CA ASP A 77 23.21 -17.87 10.83
C ASP A 77 23.97 -17.01 9.81
N LEU A 78 23.28 -16.08 9.15
CA LEU A 78 23.92 -15.20 8.17
C LEU A 78 24.79 -14.13 8.87
N PRO A 79 25.94 -13.78 8.26
CA PRO A 79 26.81 -12.76 8.81
C PRO A 79 26.21 -11.35 8.74
N ASN A 80 26.77 -10.45 9.54
CA ASN A 80 26.45 -9.03 9.56
C ASN A 80 24.96 -8.75 9.91
N PRO A 81 24.50 -9.15 11.10
CA PRO A 81 23.17 -8.78 11.56
C PRO A 81 23.03 -7.25 11.65
N VAL A 82 21.88 -6.75 11.25
CA VAL A 82 21.59 -5.32 11.33
C VAL A 82 21.09 -4.98 12.74
N PRO A 83 21.66 -3.96 13.42
CA PRO A 83 21.19 -3.53 14.74
C PRO A 83 19.71 -3.11 14.73
N ASP A 84 18.98 -3.37 15.81
CA ASP A 84 17.53 -3.09 15.89
C ASP A 84 17.20 -1.61 15.69
N ALA A 85 18.04 -0.71 16.21
CA ALA A 85 17.85 0.74 15.99
C ALA A 85 17.93 1.10 14.49
N ILE A 86 18.80 0.45 13.72
CA ILE A 86 18.93 0.65 12.27
C ILE A 86 17.74 0.04 11.53
N LYS A 87 17.28 -1.15 11.94
CA LYS A 87 16.05 -1.77 11.38
C LYS A 87 14.85 -0.85 11.55
N GLN A 88 14.68 -0.29 12.77
CA GLN A 88 13.59 0.63 13.07
C GLN A 88 13.68 1.92 12.25
N GLN A 89 14.86 2.51 12.15
CA GLN A 89 15.09 3.70 11.32
C GLN A 89 14.76 3.45 9.84
N ARG A 90 15.17 2.31 9.30
CA ARG A 90 14.87 1.93 7.92
C ARG A 90 13.37 1.72 7.71
N TYR A 91 12.70 1.06 8.64
CA TYR A 91 11.25 0.91 8.62
C TYR A 91 10.53 2.26 8.56
N GLU A 92 10.89 3.18 9.44
CA GLU A 92 10.28 4.52 9.50
C GLU A 92 10.50 5.30 8.20
N ARG A 93 11.71 5.27 7.65
CA ARG A 93 12.03 5.94 6.37
C ARG A 93 11.27 5.34 5.20
N LEU A 94 11.14 4.02 5.13
CA LEU A 94 10.36 3.36 4.09
C LEU A 94 8.89 3.71 4.20
N MET A 95 8.32 3.65 5.40
CA MET A 95 6.89 3.95 5.61
C MET A 95 6.58 5.43 5.35
N ALA A 96 7.48 6.35 5.72
CA ALA A 96 7.31 7.78 5.40
C ALA A 96 7.31 8.03 3.88
N LEU A 97 8.22 7.38 3.13
CA LEU A 97 8.21 7.46 1.68
C LEU A 97 6.92 6.89 1.08
N GLN A 98 6.49 5.74 1.57
CA GLN A 98 5.26 5.10 1.06
C GLN A 98 4.01 5.92 1.39
N GLN A 99 3.94 6.57 2.55
CA GLN A 99 2.86 7.48 2.89
C GLN A 99 2.77 8.63 1.88
N GLN A 100 3.91 9.22 1.50
CA GLN A 100 3.95 10.25 0.48
C GLN A 100 3.45 9.73 -0.88
N ILE A 101 3.93 8.56 -1.32
CA ILE A 101 3.50 7.94 -2.58
C ILE A 101 1.99 7.65 -2.55
N SER A 102 1.47 7.18 -1.42
CA SER A 102 0.04 6.90 -1.23
C SER A 102 -0.79 8.17 -1.36
N ALA A 103 -0.41 9.25 -0.65
CA ALA A 103 -1.09 10.54 -0.74
C ALA A 103 -1.14 11.08 -2.18
N GLU A 104 -0.02 11.04 -2.89
CA GLU A 104 0.04 11.48 -4.30
C GLU A 104 -0.89 10.65 -5.19
N LYS A 105 -0.89 9.31 -5.03
CA LYS A 105 -1.73 8.41 -5.84
C LYS A 105 -3.21 8.53 -5.52
N LEU A 106 -3.57 8.78 -4.26
CA LEU A 106 -4.96 9.01 -3.88
C LEU A 106 -5.45 10.37 -4.35
N ALA A 107 -4.60 11.41 -4.31
CA ALA A 107 -4.91 12.71 -4.88
C ALA A 107 -5.20 12.65 -6.40
N GLU A 108 -4.55 11.74 -7.15
CA GLU A 108 -4.83 11.49 -8.57
C GLU A 108 -6.25 10.95 -8.82
N LYS A 109 -6.96 10.47 -7.78
CA LYS A 109 -8.34 9.96 -7.87
C LYS A 109 -9.39 11.05 -7.69
N VAL A 110 -9.04 12.20 -7.15
CA VAL A 110 -9.96 13.34 -6.99
C VAL A 110 -10.55 13.73 -8.34
N GLY A 111 -11.87 13.92 -8.39
CA GLY A 111 -12.65 14.17 -9.59
C GLY A 111 -12.98 12.92 -10.42
N LYS A 112 -12.47 11.73 -10.05
CA LYS A 112 -12.80 10.47 -10.74
C LYS A 112 -14.02 9.81 -10.10
N THR A 113 -14.77 9.10 -10.94
CA THR A 113 -15.90 8.28 -10.51
C THR A 113 -15.43 6.87 -10.19
N LEU A 114 -15.77 6.37 -9.00
CA LEU A 114 -15.46 5.03 -8.54
C LEU A 114 -16.72 4.25 -8.18
N LYS A 115 -16.66 2.94 -8.37
CA LYS A 115 -17.63 2.00 -7.82
C LYS A 115 -17.11 1.51 -6.47
N VAL A 116 -17.90 1.69 -5.42
CA VAL A 116 -17.55 1.34 -4.05
C VAL A 116 -18.59 0.40 -3.45
N LEU A 117 -18.18 -0.45 -2.52
CA LEU A 117 -19.04 -1.35 -1.75
C LEU A 117 -19.25 -0.75 -0.37
N VAL A 118 -20.49 -0.66 0.08
CA VAL A 118 -20.85 -0.20 1.42
C VAL A 118 -20.57 -1.32 2.43
N ASP A 119 -19.64 -1.10 3.34
CA ASP A 119 -19.29 -2.04 4.41
C ASP A 119 -20.04 -1.69 5.72
N GLU A 120 -20.20 -0.40 6.00
CA GLU A 120 -20.87 0.09 7.21
C GLU A 120 -21.60 1.41 6.92
N ILE A 121 -22.58 1.73 7.75
CA ILE A 121 -23.31 3.01 7.72
C ILE A 121 -23.25 3.62 9.12
N ASP A 122 -22.71 4.83 9.22
CA ASP A 122 -22.84 5.68 10.39
C ASP A 122 -24.13 6.50 10.27
N GLU A 123 -25.16 6.07 11.03
CA GLU A 123 -26.46 6.72 11.01
C GLU A 123 -26.47 8.11 11.68
N GLU A 124 -25.52 8.35 12.62
CA GLU A 124 -25.44 9.62 13.33
C GLU A 124 -24.88 10.71 12.43
N GLU A 125 -23.81 10.41 11.70
CA GLU A 125 -23.15 11.33 10.78
C GLU A 125 -23.74 11.28 9.35
N ASN A 126 -24.61 10.33 9.04
CA ASN A 126 -25.20 10.09 7.73
C ASN A 126 -24.14 9.82 6.65
N ILE A 127 -23.18 8.96 6.98
CA ILE A 127 -22.02 8.60 6.16
C ILE A 127 -22.03 7.09 5.88
N ALA A 128 -21.78 6.69 4.64
CA ALA A 128 -21.43 5.30 4.32
C ALA A 128 -19.92 5.12 4.32
N ILE A 129 -19.45 4.12 5.07
CA ILE A 129 -18.06 3.69 5.09
C ILE A 129 -17.93 2.57 4.06
N CYS A 130 -17.19 2.86 3.00
CA CYS A 130 -17.11 2.03 1.82
C CYS A 130 -15.66 1.62 1.53
N ARG A 131 -15.50 0.63 0.65
CA ARG A 131 -14.22 0.29 0.04
C ARG A 131 -14.33 0.26 -1.48
N SER A 132 -13.25 0.65 -2.14
CA SER A 132 -13.10 0.52 -3.58
C SER A 132 -12.48 -0.84 -3.96
N TYR A 133 -12.33 -1.08 -5.27
CA TYR A 133 -11.60 -2.26 -5.78
C TYR A 133 -10.11 -2.30 -5.34
N ALA A 134 -9.58 -1.18 -4.85
CA ALA A 134 -8.19 -1.03 -4.45
C ALA A 134 -7.94 -1.40 -2.98
N ASP A 135 -9.00 -1.60 -2.19
CA ASP A 135 -8.91 -1.66 -0.74
C ASP A 135 -9.25 -3.05 -0.23
N ALA A 136 -8.38 -3.61 0.60
CA ALA A 136 -8.63 -4.84 1.32
C ALA A 136 -9.45 -4.55 2.59
N PRO A 137 -10.49 -5.36 2.88
CA PRO A 137 -11.30 -5.17 4.08
C PRO A 137 -10.44 -5.14 5.35
N GLU A 138 -10.72 -4.22 6.27
CA GLU A 138 -10.09 -4.12 7.61
C GLU A 138 -8.57 -3.87 7.60
N ILE A 139 -7.95 -3.67 6.43
CA ILE A 139 -6.49 -3.51 6.30
C ILE A 139 -6.11 -2.16 5.70
N ASP A 140 -6.83 -1.75 4.66
CA ASP A 140 -6.55 -0.51 3.93
C ASP A 140 -7.46 0.62 4.39
N GLY A 141 -7.30 1.81 3.78
CA GLY A 141 -8.19 2.94 3.99
C GLY A 141 -9.59 2.74 3.43
N HIS A 142 -10.44 3.72 3.66
CA HIS A 142 -11.86 3.68 3.30
C HIS A 142 -12.19 4.73 2.23
N VAL A 143 -13.38 4.59 1.67
CA VAL A 143 -14.06 5.65 0.92
C VAL A 143 -15.25 6.09 1.76
N TYR A 144 -15.16 7.26 2.37
CA TYR A 144 -16.26 7.87 3.13
C TYR A 144 -17.19 8.58 2.15
N VAL A 145 -18.46 8.21 2.19
CA VAL A 145 -19.47 8.77 1.28
C VAL A 145 -20.52 9.53 2.08
N ASP A 146 -20.50 10.84 1.93
CA ASP A 146 -21.40 11.76 2.63
C ASP A 146 -22.77 11.85 1.94
N ASN A 147 -23.75 12.38 2.70
CA ASN A 147 -25.09 12.69 2.20
C ASN A 147 -25.81 11.50 1.59
N ILE A 148 -25.65 10.30 2.17
CA ILE A 148 -26.39 9.14 1.75
C ILE A 148 -27.87 9.28 2.06
N ASP A 149 -28.71 8.70 1.23
CA ASP A 149 -30.14 8.62 1.51
C ASP A 149 -30.53 7.29 2.21
N ALA A 150 -31.74 7.25 2.77
CA ALA A 150 -32.22 6.09 3.52
C ALA A 150 -32.40 4.81 2.68
N SER A 151 -32.22 4.86 1.36
CA SER A 151 -32.26 3.69 0.49
C SER A 151 -30.96 2.91 0.47
N VAL A 152 -29.85 3.56 0.81
CA VAL A 152 -28.50 2.95 0.83
C VAL A 152 -28.42 1.89 1.93
N LYS A 153 -27.88 0.72 1.60
CA LYS A 153 -27.73 -0.40 2.53
C LYS A 153 -26.35 -1.00 2.49
N VAL A 154 -25.94 -1.55 3.63
CA VAL A 154 -24.73 -2.36 3.73
C VAL A 154 -24.78 -3.53 2.73
N GLY A 155 -23.67 -3.77 2.02
CA GLY A 155 -23.53 -4.78 0.98
C GLY A 155 -23.93 -4.32 -0.42
N GLU A 156 -24.41 -3.09 -0.58
CA GLU A 156 -24.73 -2.52 -1.89
C GLU A 156 -23.53 -1.82 -2.52
N PHE A 157 -23.57 -1.71 -3.84
CA PHE A 157 -22.59 -0.93 -4.59
C PHE A 157 -23.12 0.46 -4.90
N LEU A 158 -22.30 1.47 -4.61
CA LEU A 158 -22.53 2.85 -5.01
C LEU A 158 -21.56 3.25 -6.12
N THR A 159 -21.98 4.21 -6.93
CA THR A 159 -21.10 4.90 -7.88
C THR A 159 -20.95 6.33 -7.38
N VAL A 160 -19.72 6.74 -7.02
CA VAL A 160 -19.46 8.02 -6.37
C VAL A 160 -18.34 8.77 -7.09
N THR A 161 -18.36 10.09 -7.02
CA THR A 161 -17.25 10.92 -7.47
C THR A 161 -16.40 11.31 -6.26
N ILE A 162 -15.08 11.13 -6.36
CA ILE A 162 -14.16 11.45 -5.28
C ILE A 162 -13.95 12.97 -5.21
N ASP A 163 -14.22 13.57 -4.05
CA ASP A 163 -14.10 15.00 -3.81
C ASP A 163 -12.75 15.36 -3.19
N GLU A 164 -12.28 14.54 -2.23
CA GLU A 164 -11.05 14.76 -1.49
C GLU A 164 -10.30 13.44 -1.22
N ALA A 165 -9.03 13.55 -0.87
CA ALA A 165 -8.17 12.43 -0.50
C ALA A 165 -7.18 12.85 0.58
N ASN A 166 -6.83 11.91 1.49
CA ASN A 166 -5.69 12.03 2.38
C ASN A 166 -4.64 10.96 2.06
N GLU A 167 -3.77 10.59 3.00
CA GLU A 167 -2.72 9.60 2.79
C GLU A 167 -3.25 8.17 2.64
N TYR A 168 -4.46 7.89 3.14
CA TYR A 168 -5.01 6.53 3.21
C TYR A 168 -6.43 6.42 2.67
N ASP A 169 -7.24 7.47 2.84
CA ASP A 169 -8.67 7.49 2.62
C ASP A 169 -9.09 8.40 1.48
N LEU A 170 -10.26 8.13 0.94
CA LEU A 170 -10.95 8.94 -0.04
C LEU A 170 -12.28 9.45 0.54
N PHE A 171 -12.70 10.62 0.11
CA PHE A 171 -13.96 11.24 0.50
C PHE A 171 -14.78 11.55 -0.74
N ALA A 172 -16.07 11.26 -0.68
CA ALA A 172 -16.97 11.40 -1.80
C ALA A 172 -18.36 11.83 -1.32
N SER A 173 -19.12 12.49 -2.20
CA SER A 173 -20.53 12.78 -1.97
C SER A 173 -21.40 11.81 -2.76
N PHE A 174 -22.49 11.36 -2.15
CA PHE A 174 -23.49 10.58 -2.84
C PHE A 174 -24.30 11.47 -3.80
N THR A 175 -24.31 11.08 -5.05
CA THR A 175 -25.17 11.69 -6.07
C THR A 175 -26.16 10.64 -6.54
N ALA A 176 -27.43 10.84 -6.18
CA ALA A 176 -28.54 9.96 -6.57
C ALA A 176 -28.77 9.92 -8.09
#